data_94c144c9701b5f929cad19e809e7f8d5
#
_entry.id   94c144c9701b5f929cad19e809e7f8d5
#
_cell.length_a   1.000
_cell.length_b   1.000
_cell.length_c   1.000
_cell.angle_alpha   90.00
_cell.angle_beta   90.00
_cell.angle_gamma   90.00
#
_symmetry.space_group_name_H-M   'P 1'
#
loop_
_entity.id
_entity.type
_entity.pdbx_description
1 polymer ?
#
loop_
_entity_poly.entity_id
_entity_poly.type
_entity_poly.pdbx_seq_one_letter_code
_entity_poly.pdbx_strand_id
1 'polypeptide(L)'
;VEMEVRELLTEYDFPGDDLPVVRGSALKALEGDAQWEEKIIELAGHLDTYIPEPERAIDQPFLMPIEDVFSIAGRGTVVTGRVERGIVKVGETVEIVGIKDTVSTTCTGVEMFRKLLD
;
A
#
# COMPACT_ATOMS: atom_id res chain seq x y z
N VAL A 1 -12.33 3.68 -25.70
CA VAL A 1 -11.56 3.26 -24.53
C VAL A 1 -11.47 4.38 -23.49
N GLU A 2 -10.83 5.56 -23.78
CA GLU A 2 -10.69 6.62 -22.75
C GLU A 2 -12.04 7.09 -22.19
N MET A 3 -13.02 7.34 -23.05
CA MET A 3 -14.36 7.77 -22.64
C MET A 3 -15.03 6.71 -21.74
N GLU A 4 -14.94 5.44 -22.13
CA GLU A 4 -15.46 4.32 -21.32
C GLU A 4 -14.75 4.19 -19.96
N VAL A 5 -13.43 4.46 -19.91
CA VAL A 5 -12.69 4.48 -18.65
C VAL A 5 -13.14 5.64 -17.76
N ARG A 6 -13.35 6.83 -18.32
CA ARG A 6 -13.88 7.99 -17.59
C ARG A 6 -15.28 7.77 -17.05
N GLU A 7 -16.16 7.19 -17.86
CA GLU A 7 -17.53 6.80 -17.47
C GLU A 7 -17.49 5.79 -16.31
N LEU A 8 -16.65 4.76 -16.42
CA LEU A 8 -16.48 3.75 -15.36
C LEU A 8 -15.95 4.36 -14.05
N LEU A 9 -14.96 5.25 -14.14
CA LEU A 9 -14.42 5.93 -12.97
C LEU A 9 -15.49 6.80 -12.28
N THR A 10 -16.32 7.48 -13.06
CA THR A 10 -17.46 8.27 -12.55
C THR A 10 -18.50 7.38 -11.87
N GLU A 11 -18.79 6.19 -12.41
CA GLU A 11 -19.69 5.21 -11.80
C GLU A 11 -19.20 4.73 -10.42
N TYR A 12 -17.89 4.70 -10.22
CA TYR A 12 -17.26 4.35 -8.93
C TYR A 12 -16.91 5.58 -8.05
N ASP A 13 -17.58 6.70 -8.26
CA ASP A 13 -17.41 7.94 -7.49
C ASP A 13 -16.01 8.58 -7.57
N PHE A 14 -15.25 8.32 -8.64
CA PHE A 14 -14.03 9.04 -8.96
C PHE A 14 -14.33 10.21 -9.91
N PRO A 15 -13.55 11.30 -9.89
CA PRO A 15 -13.74 12.44 -10.79
C PRO A 15 -13.29 12.10 -12.23
N GLY A 16 -14.02 11.22 -12.91
CA GLY A 16 -13.64 10.65 -14.21
C GLY A 16 -13.34 11.68 -15.30
N ASP A 17 -14.02 12.83 -15.27
CA ASP A 17 -13.81 13.91 -16.25
C ASP A 17 -12.52 14.69 -16.01
N ASP A 18 -12.12 14.84 -14.73
CA ASP A 18 -10.99 15.67 -14.31
C ASP A 18 -9.67 14.88 -14.15
N LEU A 19 -9.75 13.55 -14.10
CA LEU A 19 -8.58 12.70 -13.96
C LEU A 19 -7.60 12.86 -15.14
N PRO A 20 -6.29 13.06 -14.87
CA PRO A 20 -5.29 13.05 -15.92
C PRO A 20 -5.20 11.67 -16.56
N VAL A 21 -5.20 11.64 -17.89
CA VAL A 21 -5.05 10.41 -18.67
C VAL A 21 -3.82 10.52 -19.54
N VAL A 22 -2.85 9.65 -19.31
CA VAL A 22 -1.63 9.57 -20.12
C VAL A 22 -1.79 8.46 -21.16
N ARG A 23 -1.66 8.82 -22.43
CA ARG A 23 -1.69 7.87 -23.55
C ARG A 23 -0.28 7.50 -23.93
N GLY A 24 0.03 6.21 -23.99
CA GLY A 24 1.37 5.75 -24.30
C GLY A 24 1.42 4.31 -24.80
N SER A 25 2.61 3.93 -25.22
CA SER A 25 2.96 2.56 -25.57
C SER A 25 4.08 2.08 -24.64
N ALA A 26 3.73 1.27 -23.66
CA ALA A 26 4.70 0.70 -22.73
C ALA A 26 5.76 -0.16 -23.44
N LEU A 27 5.36 -0.92 -24.48
CA LEU A 27 6.28 -1.73 -25.25
C LEU A 27 7.33 -0.87 -25.95
N LYS A 28 6.92 0.21 -26.63
CA LYS A 28 7.86 1.09 -27.33
C LYS A 28 8.78 1.87 -26.37
N ALA A 29 8.26 2.25 -25.20
CA ALA A 29 9.10 2.83 -24.16
C ALA A 29 10.17 1.83 -23.69
N LEU A 30 9.81 0.56 -23.50
CA LEU A 30 10.76 -0.50 -23.14
C LEU A 30 11.80 -0.75 -24.23
N GLU A 31 11.45 -0.55 -25.49
CA GLU A 31 12.35 -0.65 -26.65
C GLU A 31 13.27 0.59 -26.82
N GLY A 32 13.14 1.61 -25.97
CA GLY A 32 13.98 2.80 -25.97
C GLY A 32 13.51 3.92 -26.91
N ASP A 33 12.24 3.94 -27.30
CA ASP A 33 11.66 5.04 -28.07
C ASP A 33 11.40 6.23 -27.15
N ALA A 34 12.21 7.27 -27.29
CA ALA A 34 12.23 8.45 -26.42
C ALA A 34 10.86 9.14 -26.27
N GLN A 35 10.05 9.18 -27.32
CA GLN A 35 8.71 9.77 -27.27
C GLN A 35 7.82 9.03 -26.26
N TRP A 36 7.95 7.71 -26.17
CA TRP A 36 7.12 6.89 -25.28
C TRP A 36 7.73 6.79 -23.88
N GLU A 37 9.06 6.92 -23.75
CA GLU A 37 9.70 7.06 -22.44
C GLU A 37 9.25 8.34 -21.73
N GLU A 38 9.13 9.47 -22.45
CA GLU A 38 8.59 10.72 -21.91
C GLU A 38 7.15 10.54 -21.37
N LYS A 39 6.32 9.71 -22.01
CA LYS A 39 4.98 9.41 -21.52
C LYS A 39 4.96 8.59 -20.22
N ILE A 40 5.93 7.72 -20.02
CA ILE A 40 6.09 7.00 -18.74
C ILE A 40 6.50 7.97 -17.63
N ILE A 41 7.41 8.91 -17.93
CA ILE A 41 7.83 9.95 -16.97
C ILE A 41 6.65 10.88 -16.63
N GLU A 42 5.85 11.29 -17.61
CA GLU A 42 4.63 12.07 -17.41
C GLU A 42 3.65 11.34 -16.46
N LEU A 43 3.42 10.05 -16.69
CA LEU A 43 2.58 9.23 -15.82
C LEU A 43 3.13 9.19 -14.38
N ALA A 44 4.44 8.97 -14.21
CA ALA A 44 5.08 8.99 -12.90
C ALA A 44 4.94 10.35 -12.21
N GLY A 45 5.06 11.45 -12.95
CA GLY A 45 4.83 12.80 -12.44
C GLY A 45 3.39 13.02 -11.92
N HIS A 46 2.39 12.42 -12.56
CA HIS A 46 1.01 12.46 -12.05
C HIS A 46 0.82 11.67 -10.78
N LEU A 47 1.58 10.59 -10.54
CA LEU A 47 1.56 9.90 -9.25
C LEU A 47 2.00 10.82 -8.10
N ASP A 48 3.00 11.66 -8.35
CA ASP A 48 3.53 12.58 -7.34
C ASP A 48 2.65 13.82 -7.12
N THR A 49 1.98 14.30 -8.17
CA THR A 49 1.30 15.60 -8.15
C THR A 49 -0.22 15.52 -8.02
N TYR A 50 -0.83 14.48 -8.57
CA TYR A 50 -2.28 14.34 -8.61
C TYR A 50 -2.83 13.45 -7.49
N ILE A 51 -2.12 12.36 -7.12
CA ILE A 51 -2.58 11.46 -6.08
C ILE A 51 -2.30 12.11 -4.71
N PRO A 52 -3.34 12.41 -3.90
CA PRO A 52 -3.14 13.00 -2.60
C PRO A 52 -2.47 12.01 -1.65
N GLU A 53 -1.62 12.52 -0.76
CA GLU A 53 -1.10 11.71 0.32
C GLU A 53 -2.25 11.29 1.25
N PRO A 54 -2.42 9.99 1.55
CA PRO A 54 -3.53 9.54 2.38
C PRO A 54 -3.38 10.02 3.82
N GLU A 55 -4.48 10.50 4.40
CA GLU A 55 -4.53 10.77 5.84
C GLU A 55 -4.36 9.46 6.62
N ARG A 56 -3.34 9.42 7.46
CA ARG A 56 -3.03 8.24 8.28
C ARG A 56 -3.60 8.44 9.68
N ALA A 57 -4.44 7.52 10.13
CA ALA A 57 -5.03 7.53 11.47
C ALA A 57 -4.03 7.03 12.53
N ILE A 58 -2.90 7.76 12.69
CA ILE A 58 -1.80 7.39 13.60
C ILE A 58 -2.16 7.55 15.08
N ASP A 59 -3.12 8.43 15.40
CA ASP A 59 -3.58 8.72 16.77
C ASP A 59 -4.58 7.68 17.30
N GLN A 60 -4.93 6.68 16.50
CA GLN A 60 -5.82 5.60 16.89
C GLN A 60 -5.05 4.37 17.38
N PRO A 61 -5.68 3.47 18.14
CA PRO A 61 -5.06 2.21 18.51
C PRO A 61 -4.59 1.43 17.28
N PHE A 62 -3.40 0.82 17.39
CA PHE A 62 -2.83 0.00 16.32
C PHE A 62 -3.79 -1.09 15.87
N LEU A 63 -3.93 -1.23 14.56
CA LEU A 63 -4.71 -2.28 13.93
C LEU A 63 -4.01 -2.75 12.65
N MET A 64 -3.74 -4.05 12.59
CA MET A 64 -3.23 -4.73 11.41
C MET A 64 -3.99 -6.05 11.22
N PRO A 65 -4.89 -6.14 10.23
CA PRO A 65 -5.47 -7.42 9.83
C PRO A 65 -4.36 -8.39 9.38
N ILE A 66 -4.40 -9.61 9.92
CA ILE A 66 -3.41 -10.64 9.56
C ILE A 66 -3.80 -11.26 8.22
N GLU A 67 -2.89 -11.19 7.26
CA GLU A 67 -3.04 -11.76 5.92
C GLU A 67 -2.34 -13.11 5.80
N ASP A 68 -1.17 -13.24 6.43
CA ASP A 68 -0.40 -14.48 6.40
C ASP A 68 0.37 -14.72 7.72
N VAL A 69 0.73 -15.98 7.99
CA VAL A 69 1.39 -16.39 9.23
C VAL A 69 2.54 -17.35 8.90
N PHE A 70 3.73 -17.03 9.42
CA PHE A 70 4.93 -17.83 9.23
C PHE A 70 5.56 -18.21 10.57
N SER A 71 6.16 -19.38 10.64
CA SER A 71 7.04 -19.76 11.74
C SER A 71 8.49 -19.71 11.25
N ILE A 72 9.28 -18.84 11.83
CA ILE A 72 10.69 -18.65 11.45
C ILE A 72 11.60 -19.13 12.59
N ALA A 73 12.49 -20.08 12.31
CA ALA A 73 13.44 -20.58 13.29
C ALA A 73 14.30 -19.44 13.85
N GLY A 74 14.35 -19.31 15.18
CA GLY A 74 15.09 -18.26 15.89
C GLY A 74 14.35 -16.91 16.00
N ARG A 75 13.23 -16.72 15.31
CA ARG A 75 12.40 -15.50 15.39
C ARG A 75 11.01 -15.74 15.98
N GLY A 76 10.51 -16.99 15.91
CA GLY A 76 9.17 -17.35 16.37
C GLY A 76 8.09 -17.16 15.31
N THR A 77 6.89 -16.79 15.73
CA THR A 77 5.77 -16.56 14.83
C THR A 77 5.85 -15.14 14.24
N VAL A 78 5.80 -15.07 12.92
CA VAL A 78 5.77 -13.81 12.17
C VAL A 78 4.44 -13.73 11.44
N VAL A 79 3.78 -12.59 11.54
CA VAL A 79 2.53 -12.30 10.84
C VAL A 79 2.76 -11.18 9.85
N THR A 80 2.08 -11.23 8.71
CA THR A 80 2.07 -10.15 7.73
C THR A 80 0.69 -9.56 7.58
N GLY A 81 0.63 -8.31 7.17
CA GLY A 81 -0.60 -7.58 6.92
C GLY A 81 -0.33 -6.12 6.67
N ARG A 82 -1.38 -5.39 6.32
CA ARG A 82 -1.30 -3.94 6.16
C ARG A 82 -1.70 -3.26 7.46
N VAL A 83 -0.87 -2.33 7.94
CA VAL A 83 -1.25 -1.48 9.07
C VAL A 83 -2.35 -0.52 8.62
N GLU A 84 -3.55 -0.69 9.16
CA GLU A 84 -4.71 0.13 8.83
C GLU A 84 -4.74 1.44 9.61
N ARG A 85 -4.29 1.41 10.87
CA ARG A 85 -4.26 2.57 11.76
C ARG A 85 -3.29 2.37 12.92
N GLY A 86 -2.97 3.46 13.58
CA GLY A 86 -2.09 3.46 14.74
C GLY A 86 -0.63 3.19 14.40
N ILE A 87 0.15 3.05 15.44
CA ILE A 87 1.59 2.78 15.38
C ILE A 87 1.88 1.60 16.29
N VAL A 88 2.82 0.74 15.91
CA VAL A 88 3.38 -0.30 16.77
C VAL A 88 4.90 -0.16 16.79
N LYS A 89 5.48 -0.32 17.97
CA LYS A 89 6.94 -0.31 18.18
C LYS A 89 7.42 -1.64 18.72
N VAL A 90 8.67 -1.94 18.45
CA VAL A 90 9.35 -3.10 19.05
C VAL A 90 9.33 -2.98 20.57
N GLY A 91 8.96 -4.06 21.25
CA GLY A 91 8.81 -4.11 22.71
C GLY A 91 7.41 -3.80 23.23
N GLU A 92 6.52 -3.28 22.40
CA GLU A 92 5.13 -3.03 22.82
C GLU A 92 4.29 -4.31 22.89
N THR A 93 3.32 -4.29 23.79
CA THR A 93 2.32 -5.36 23.89
C THR A 93 1.26 -5.17 22.83
N VAL A 94 0.97 -6.23 22.08
CA VAL A 94 -0.11 -6.30 21.09
C VAL A 94 -1.09 -7.39 21.48
N GLU A 95 -2.34 -7.21 21.08
CA GLU A 95 -3.40 -8.21 21.27
C GLU A 95 -3.71 -8.89 19.94
N ILE A 96 -3.75 -10.22 19.98
CA ILE A 96 -4.19 -11.05 18.86
C ILE A 96 -5.68 -11.35 19.07
N VAL A 97 -6.51 -10.74 18.25
CA VAL A 97 -7.97 -10.85 18.31
C VAL A 97 -8.44 -11.73 17.15
N GLY A 98 -9.34 -12.68 17.43
CA GLY A 98 -9.88 -13.58 16.41
C GLY A 98 -11.03 -14.44 16.95
N ILE A 99 -11.18 -15.63 16.36
CA ILE A 99 -12.25 -16.57 16.73
C ILE A 99 -12.04 -17.16 18.14
N LYS A 100 -10.77 -17.30 18.54
CA LYS A 100 -10.38 -17.75 19.88
C LYS A 100 -10.29 -16.57 20.84
N ASP A 101 -10.18 -16.88 22.13
CA ASP A 101 -9.95 -15.87 23.16
C ASP A 101 -8.75 -14.99 22.79
N THR A 102 -8.88 -13.70 23.06
CA THR A 102 -7.81 -12.70 22.82
C THR A 102 -6.57 -13.06 23.62
N VAL A 103 -5.43 -13.02 22.96
CA VAL A 103 -4.12 -13.30 23.55
C VAL A 103 -3.24 -12.09 23.42
N SER A 104 -2.62 -11.68 24.54
CA SER A 104 -1.58 -10.63 24.53
C SER A 104 -0.19 -11.22 24.32
N THR A 105 0.61 -10.55 23.51
CA THR A 105 2.01 -10.92 23.29
C THR A 105 2.84 -9.68 23.05
N THR A 106 4.17 -9.81 23.08
CA THR A 106 5.08 -8.70 22.82
C THR A 106 5.50 -8.69 21.34
N CYS A 107 5.44 -7.53 20.71
CA CYS A 107 6.01 -7.30 19.40
C CYS A 107 7.54 -7.29 19.51
N THR A 108 8.22 -8.35 19.07
CA THR A 108 9.68 -8.49 19.19
C THR A 108 10.44 -7.94 17.98
N GLY A 109 9.76 -7.58 16.90
CA GLY A 109 10.37 -6.99 15.71
C GLY A 109 9.32 -6.54 14.72
N VAL A 110 9.65 -5.51 13.97
CA VAL A 110 8.88 -5.00 12.85
C VAL A 110 9.77 -4.99 11.62
N GLU A 111 9.26 -5.47 10.50
CA GLU A 111 10.03 -5.57 9.25
C GLU A 111 9.17 -5.10 8.07
N MET A 112 9.77 -4.35 7.17
CA MET A 112 9.16 -3.97 5.91
C MET A 112 10.21 -4.05 4.80
N PHE A 113 9.85 -4.70 3.67
CA PHE A 113 10.76 -4.91 2.53
C PHE A 113 12.12 -5.50 2.91
N ARG A 114 12.12 -6.49 3.83
CA ARG A 114 13.35 -7.14 4.38
C ARG A 114 14.29 -6.20 5.13
N LYS A 115 13.76 -5.08 5.63
CA LYS A 115 14.48 -4.16 6.51
C LYS A 115 13.79 -4.13 7.87
N LEU A 116 14.58 -4.33 8.92
CA LEU A 116 14.10 -4.12 10.29
C LEU A 116 13.79 -2.63 10.49
N LEU A 117 12.67 -2.39 11.15
CA LEU A 117 12.24 -1.05 11.57
C LEU A 117 12.40 -0.94 13.08
N ASP A 118 12.79 0.24 13.55
CA ASP A 118 13.00 0.58 14.96
C ASP A 118 11.67 1.01 15.63
#